data_385110e59dc5dc6bcfb310fb08cb9395
#
_entry.id   385110e59dc5dc6bcfb310fb08cb9395
#
_cell.length_a   1.000
_cell.length_b   1.000
_cell.length_c   1.000
_cell.angle_alpha   90.00
_cell.angle_beta   90.00
_cell.angle_gamma   90.00
#
_symmetry.space_group_name_H-M   'P 1'
#
loop_
_entity.id
_entity.type
_entity.pdbx_description
1 polymer ?
#
loop_
_entity_poly.entity_id
_entity_poly.type
_entity_poly.pdbx_seq_one_letter_code
_entity_poly.pdbx_strand_id
1 'polypeptide(L)'
;MKIENRNLFRITRFVLLSLPKLLRFFALFRKPAKRLLIIKTDAIGDYILFRNFIEVTKRSEKYKDYRIDLLGNKLWQDVTLKYDKQFLNETYFITPNCSYEAPLKTFKLGWRLFLNNYEVVLQPTYSRVFITDGLAALTAAKQIIGYQSDNEVIAPRYKNKTDKFYTQKLPLPQGIYFEFHRSRFFLETVLETTLTIKQPSVEHEAKDKNGIAILPGAGEFKRGWEKEKFLDLIKLLLNHTTQSIYLIGGPGEVENGDYLMQNLPIGSVESFINKTSLPQMIDVIGTSALLIANETSAIHMAVATQTPSVCILGGGHFERFAPYPVDVDCKPVCVYEKLPCYYCNWGCIFETEKQQPFPCISSVSVQKVWDSTLPLLPA
;
A
#
# COMPACT_ATOMS: atom_id res chain seq x y z
N MET A 1 -15.45 5.11 6.42
CA MET A 1 -15.74 6.04 5.29
C MET A 1 -17.00 6.84 5.61
N LYS A 2 -16.95 8.16 5.52
CA LYS A 2 -18.10 9.07 5.71
C LYS A 2 -18.73 9.36 4.34
N ILE A 3 -20.01 9.04 4.16
CA ILE A 3 -20.79 9.39 2.98
C ILE A 3 -21.43 10.76 3.21
N GLU A 4 -21.09 11.73 2.39
CA GLU A 4 -21.60 13.11 2.48
C GLU A 4 -22.92 13.24 1.70
N ASN A 5 -22.96 12.72 0.47
CA ASN A 5 -24.15 12.75 -0.38
C ASN A 5 -24.78 11.35 -0.53
N ARG A 6 -25.78 11.07 0.31
CA ARG A 6 -26.49 9.78 0.31
C ARG A 6 -27.21 9.48 -1.02
N ASN A 7 -27.67 10.48 -1.76
CA ASN A 7 -28.38 10.27 -3.03
C ASN A 7 -27.41 9.83 -4.13
N LEU A 8 -26.25 10.48 -4.26
CA LEU A 8 -25.21 10.06 -5.17
C LEU A 8 -24.72 8.65 -4.85
N PHE A 9 -24.51 8.36 -3.57
CA PHE A 9 -24.15 7.01 -3.15
C PHE A 9 -25.21 5.97 -3.49
N ARG A 10 -26.51 6.28 -3.38
CA ARG A 10 -27.60 5.36 -3.76
C ARG A 10 -27.54 5.03 -5.25
N ILE A 11 -27.27 6.03 -6.12
CA ILE A 11 -27.13 5.82 -7.56
C ILE A 11 -25.89 4.98 -7.86
N THR A 12 -24.73 5.31 -7.24
CA THR A 12 -23.51 4.51 -7.39
C THR A 12 -23.75 3.06 -6.97
N ARG A 13 -24.41 2.85 -5.85
CA ARG A 13 -24.78 1.51 -5.38
C ARG A 13 -25.67 0.76 -6.37
N PHE A 14 -26.64 1.44 -7.00
CA PHE A 14 -27.47 0.84 -8.03
C PHE A 14 -26.61 0.42 -9.23
N VAL A 15 -25.72 1.29 -9.71
CA VAL A 15 -24.77 0.98 -10.79
C VAL A 15 -23.95 -0.27 -10.46
N LEU A 16 -23.39 -0.35 -9.25
CA LEU A 16 -22.49 -1.43 -8.84
C LEU A 16 -23.18 -2.76 -8.54
N LEU A 17 -24.46 -2.77 -8.17
CA LEU A 17 -25.18 -3.99 -7.78
C LEU A 17 -26.20 -4.49 -8.81
N SER A 18 -26.80 -3.60 -9.56
CA SER A 18 -27.89 -3.97 -10.48
C SER A 18 -27.42 -4.07 -11.92
N LEU A 19 -26.62 -3.13 -12.38
CA LEU A 19 -26.09 -3.14 -13.74
C LEU A 19 -25.25 -4.38 -14.09
N PRO A 20 -24.41 -4.95 -13.18
CA PRO A 20 -23.66 -6.16 -13.48
C PRO A 20 -24.53 -7.34 -13.91
N LYS A 21 -25.78 -7.44 -13.40
CA LYS A 21 -26.70 -8.53 -13.78
C LYS A 21 -27.10 -8.40 -15.25
N LEU A 22 -27.39 -7.20 -15.70
CA LEU A 22 -27.72 -6.90 -17.10
C LEU A 22 -26.50 -7.12 -18.01
N LEU A 23 -25.33 -6.63 -17.60
CA LEU A 23 -24.11 -6.78 -18.39
C LEU A 23 -23.69 -8.25 -18.54
N ARG A 24 -23.88 -9.08 -17.50
CA ARG A 24 -23.65 -10.53 -17.58
C ARG A 24 -24.56 -11.20 -18.62
N PHE A 25 -25.82 -10.77 -18.74
CA PHE A 25 -26.70 -11.28 -19.78
C PHE A 25 -26.16 -10.98 -21.20
N PHE A 26 -25.73 -9.73 -21.43
CA PHE A 26 -25.11 -9.38 -22.72
C PHE A 26 -23.77 -10.08 -22.95
N ALA A 27 -23.01 -10.35 -21.89
CA ALA A 27 -21.73 -11.07 -21.99
C ALA A 27 -21.89 -12.50 -22.50
N LEU A 28 -23.06 -13.15 -22.34
CA LEU A 28 -23.34 -14.49 -22.88
C LEU A 28 -23.23 -14.55 -24.40
N PHE A 29 -23.44 -13.43 -25.09
CA PHE A 29 -23.39 -13.35 -26.55
C PHE A 29 -22.02 -12.89 -27.07
N ARG A 30 -21.02 -12.78 -26.19
CA ARG A 30 -19.68 -12.30 -26.53
C ARG A 30 -18.63 -13.38 -26.27
N LYS A 31 -17.72 -13.57 -27.23
CA LYS A 31 -16.53 -14.42 -26.99
C LYS A 31 -15.53 -13.61 -26.18
N PRO A 32 -15.10 -14.10 -24.99
CA PRO A 32 -14.09 -13.39 -24.18
C PRO A 32 -12.80 -13.20 -24.99
N ALA A 33 -12.15 -12.06 -24.77
CA ALA A 33 -10.82 -11.82 -25.27
C ALA A 33 -9.79 -12.37 -24.26
N LYS A 34 -8.61 -12.76 -24.72
CA LYS A 34 -7.46 -13.08 -23.83
C LYS A 34 -6.98 -11.79 -23.15
N ARG A 35 -7.82 -11.25 -22.26
CA ARG A 35 -7.55 -10.06 -21.45
C ARG A 35 -7.78 -10.37 -19.98
N LEU A 36 -6.85 -9.91 -19.16
CA LEU A 36 -6.88 -10.03 -17.71
C LEU A 36 -6.85 -8.64 -17.08
N LEU A 37 -7.73 -8.39 -16.11
CA LEU A 37 -7.71 -7.18 -15.30
C LEU A 37 -7.23 -7.52 -13.90
N ILE A 38 -6.20 -6.83 -13.43
CA ILE A 38 -5.81 -6.83 -12.02
C ILE A 38 -6.48 -5.62 -11.35
N ILE A 39 -7.17 -5.83 -10.24
CA ILE A 39 -7.76 -4.75 -9.43
C ILE A 39 -6.99 -4.66 -8.11
N LYS A 40 -6.20 -3.60 -7.95
CA LYS A 40 -5.46 -3.28 -6.72
C LYS A 40 -5.59 -1.79 -6.48
N THR A 41 -6.33 -1.37 -5.46
CA THR A 41 -6.64 0.05 -5.24
C THR A 41 -6.31 0.52 -3.83
N ASP A 42 -5.52 -0.27 -3.11
CA ASP A 42 -5.11 -0.03 -1.74
C ASP A 42 -4.12 1.13 -1.63
N ALA A 43 -3.54 1.33 -0.46
CA ALA A 43 -2.58 2.39 -0.19
C ALA A 43 -1.23 2.17 -0.92
N ILE A 44 -0.32 3.14 -0.80
CA ILE A 44 0.99 3.13 -1.45
C ILE A 44 1.82 1.92 -1.00
N GLY A 45 1.87 1.66 0.32
CA GLY A 45 2.62 0.53 0.87
C GLY A 45 2.13 -0.82 0.35
N ASP A 46 0.81 -1.01 0.27
CA ASP A 46 0.19 -2.22 -0.29
C ASP A 46 0.60 -2.43 -1.76
N TYR A 47 0.72 -1.33 -2.53
CA TYR A 47 1.15 -1.43 -3.93
C TYR A 47 2.63 -1.78 -4.04
N ILE A 48 3.50 -1.19 -3.24
CA ILE A 48 4.93 -1.53 -3.21
C ILE A 48 5.12 -3.03 -2.87
N LEU A 49 4.36 -3.56 -1.92
CA LEU A 49 4.38 -4.99 -1.58
C LEU A 49 3.80 -5.89 -2.69
N PHE A 50 2.95 -5.35 -3.57
CA PHE A 50 2.26 -6.14 -4.59
C PHE A 50 2.90 -6.03 -5.98
N ARG A 51 3.51 -4.92 -6.36
CA ARG A 51 3.81 -4.56 -7.74
C ARG A 51 4.57 -5.63 -8.57
N ASN A 52 5.51 -6.32 -7.95
CA ASN A 52 6.29 -7.35 -8.65
C ASN A 52 5.44 -8.54 -9.09
N PHE A 53 4.29 -8.77 -8.49
CA PHE A 53 3.36 -9.82 -8.91
C PHE A 53 2.64 -9.49 -10.24
N ILE A 54 2.69 -8.25 -10.72
CA ILE A 54 2.23 -7.87 -12.06
C ILE A 54 3.13 -8.52 -13.11
N GLU A 55 4.46 -8.38 -12.96
CA GLU A 55 5.44 -9.04 -13.83
C GLU A 55 5.33 -10.55 -13.74
N VAL A 56 5.25 -11.12 -12.53
CA VAL A 56 5.05 -12.56 -12.31
C VAL A 56 3.81 -13.06 -13.07
N THR A 57 2.70 -12.33 -13.00
CA THR A 57 1.48 -12.67 -13.74
C THR A 57 1.72 -12.65 -15.24
N LYS A 58 2.36 -11.58 -15.75
CA LYS A 58 2.62 -11.42 -17.18
C LYS A 58 3.56 -12.48 -17.74
N ARG A 59 4.56 -12.89 -16.97
CA ARG A 59 5.55 -13.92 -17.39
C ARG A 59 5.09 -15.35 -17.14
N SER A 60 3.97 -15.56 -16.45
CA SER A 60 3.47 -16.90 -16.13
C SER A 60 3.03 -17.65 -17.40
N GLU A 61 3.22 -18.98 -17.43
CA GLU A 61 2.75 -19.82 -18.54
C GLU A 61 1.25 -19.67 -18.77
N LYS A 62 0.48 -19.44 -17.71
CA LYS A 62 -0.99 -19.30 -17.76
C LYS A 62 -1.43 -18.02 -18.46
N TYR A 63 -0.71 -16.90 -18.27
CA TYR A 63 -1.15 -15.58 -18.73
C TYR A 63 -0.16 -14.82 -19.63
N LYS A 64 0.95 -15.43 -20.06
CA LYS A 64 1.95 -14.76 -20.93
C LYS A 64 1.34 -14.21 -22.22
N ASP A 65 0.32 -14.88 -22.78
CA ASP A 65 -0.36 -14.46 -24.00
C ASP A 65 -1.52 -13.49 -23.76
N TYR A 66 -1.83 -13.16 -22.50
CA TYR A 66 -2.91 -12.24 -22.16
C TYR A 66 -2.44 -10.78 -22.25
N ARG A 67 -3.37 -9.92 -22.64
CA ARG A 67 -3.24 -8.50 -22.41
C ARG A 67 -3.62 -8.24 -20.95
N ILE A 68 -2.70 -7.69 -20.16
CA ILE A 68 -2.92 -7.40 -18.75
C ILE A 68 -3.21 -5.92 -18.59
N ASP A 69 -4.32 -5.61 -17.97
CA ASP A 69 -4.73 -4.26 -17.61
C ASP A 69 -4.73 -4.13 -16.08
N LEU A 70 -4.55 -2.91 -15.57
CA LEU A 70 -4.56 -2.61 -14.14
C LEU A 70 -5.61 -1.55 -13.82
N LEU A 71 -6.46 -1.82 -12.84
CA LEU A 71 -7.27 -0.82 -12.15
C LEU A 71 -6.63 -0.52 -10.80
N GLY A 72 -6.05 0.66 -10.67
CA GLY A 72 -5.24 1.10 -9.55
C GLY A 72 -5.75 2.33 -8.81
N ASN A 73 -5.01 2.74 -7.78
CA ASN A 73 -5.25 3.97 -7.03
C ASN A 73 -4.38 5.11 -7.59
N LYS A 74 -4.96 6.29 -7.71
CA LYS A 74 -4.25 7.50 -8.15
C LYS A 74 -3.04 7.86 -7.30
N LEU A 75 -3.04 7.47 -6.03
CA LEU A 75 -1.97 7.80 -5.09
C LEU A 75 -0.58 7.29 -5.54
N TRP A 76 -0.53 6.21 -6.29
CA TRP A 76 0.71 5.58 -6.74
C TRP A 76 0.78 5.38 -8.25
N GLN A 77 -0.03 6.15 -8.99
CA GLN A 77 -0.08 6.10 -10.46
C GLN A 77 1.30 6.27 -11.11
N ASP A 78 2.09 7.23 -10.63
CA ASP A 78 3.42 7.53 -11.15
C ASP A 78 4.42 6.38 -10.92
N VAL A 79 4.32 5.66 -9.80
CA VAL A 79 5.11 4.44 -9.55
C VAL A 79 4.79 3.38 -10.61
N THR A 80 3.51 3.13 -10.88
CA THR A 80 3.10 2.18 -11.92
C THR A 80 3.63 2.57 -13.29
N LEU A 81 3.49 3.84 -13.64
CA LEU A 81 3.90 4.33 -14.96
C LEU A 81 5.42 4.26 -15.16
N LYS A 82 6.21 4.46 -14.10
CA LYS A 82 7.67 4.37 -14.16
C LYS A 82 8.16 2.91 -14.21
N TYR A 83 7.63 2.03 -13.36
CA TYR A 83 8.24 0.73 -13.12
C TYR A 83 7.48 -0.46 -13.72
N ASP A 84 6.15 -0.37 -13.85
CA ASP A 84 5.32 -1.55 -14.16
C ASP A 84 4.61 -1.45 -15.51
N LYS A 85 4.67 -0.27 -16.17
CA LYS A 85 3.97 0.00 -17.44
C LYS A 85 4.34 -0.97 -18.54
N GLN A 86 5.57 -1.45 -18.57
CA GLN A 86 6.06 -2.41 -19.57
C GLN A 86 5.33 -3.77 -19.54
N PHE A 87 4.73 -4.15 -18.41
CA PHE A 87 3.96 -5.39 -18.23
C PHE A 87 2.46 -5.19 -18.44
N LEU A 88 2.01 -3.93 -18.63
CA LEU A 88 0.60 -3.54 -18.67
C LEU A 88 0.23 -2.97 -20.04
N ASN A 89 -0.96 -3.35 -20.54
CA ASN A 89 -1.53 -2.77 -21.75
C ASN A 89 -2.28 -1.47 -21.46
N GLU A 90 -3.30 -1.55 -20.61
CA GLU A 90 -4.10 -0.40 -20.20
C GLU A 90 -4.03 -0.21 -18.69
N THR A 91 -4.06 1.03 -18.25
CA THR A 91 -4.09 1.39 -16.83
C THR A 91 -5.24 2.34 -16.53
N TYR A 92 -5.97 2.07 -15.49
CA TYR A 92 -7.08 2.87 -14.98
C TYR A 92 -6.78 3.25 -13.55
N PHE A 93 -6.93 4.52 -13.21
CA PHE A 93 -6.67 4.98 -11.85
C PHE A 93 -7.88 5.69 -11.27
N ILE A 94 -8.25 5.30 -10.05
CA ILE A 94 -9.35 5.89 -9.30
C ILE A 94 -8.87 6.41 -7.94
N THR A 95 -9.66 7.28 -7.36
CA THR A 95 -9.60 7.60 -5.92
C THR A 95 -10.79 6.88 -5.28
N PRO A 96 -10.58 5.73 -4.59
CA PRO A 96 -11.69 4.87 -4.16
C PRO A 96 -12.76 5.61 -3.36
N ASN A 97 -12.36 6.41 -2.38
CA ASN A 97 -13.30 7.15 -1.53
C ASN A 97 -14.18 8.13 -2.33
N CYS A 98 -13.62 8.87 -3.27
CA CYS A 98 -14.38 9.79 -4.13
C CYS A 98 -15.33 9.07 -5.10
N SER A 99 -15.02 7.81 -5.44
CA SER A 99 -15.81 7.03 -6.41
C SER A 99 -17.18 6.63 -5.86
N TYR A 100 -17.37 6.62 -4.56
CA TYR A 100 -18.66 6.28 -3.93
C TYR A 100 -19.76 7.31 -4.22
N GLU A 101 -19.39 8.57 -4.42
CA GLU A 101 -20.33 9.68 -4.68
C GLU A 101 -20.22 10.23 -6.11
N ALA A 102 -19.61 9.45 -6.99
CA ALA A 102 -19.40 9.81 -8.40
C ALA A 102 -20.06 8.80 -9.36
N PRO A 103 -21.40 8.66 -9.36
CA PRO A 103 -22.11 7.61 -10.11
C PRO A 103 -21.82 7.63 -11.60
N LEU A 104 -21.74 8.81 -12.22
CA LEU A 104 -21.47 8.93 -13.66
C LEU A 104 -20.04 8.52 -14.01
N LYS A 105 -19.06 8.90 -13.19
CA LYS A 105 -17.66 8.47 -13.39
C LYS A 105 -17.53 6.95 -13.20
N THR A 106 -18.17 6.41 -12.16
CA THR A 106 -18.20 4.97 -11.87
C THR A 106 -18.87 4.19 -13.00
N PHE A 107 -20.00 4.69 -13.52
CA PHE A 107 -20.66 4.09 -14.67
C PHE A 107 -19.78 4.12 -15.93
N LYS A 108 -19.20 5.29 -16.28
CA LYS A 108 -18.32 5.42 -17.45
C LYS A 108 -17.12 4.46 -17.38
N LEU A 109 -16.50 4.37 -16.20
CA LEU A 109 -15.41 3.42 -15.99
C LEU A 109 -15.89 1.97 -16.12
N GLY A 110 -16.97 1.60 -15.43
CA GLY A 110 -17.55 0.26 -15.52
C GLY A 110 -17.94 -0.12 -16.94
N TRP A 111 -18.50 0.81 -17.71
CA TRP A 111 -18.82 0.60 -19.12
C TRP A 111 -17.56 0.36 -19.98
N ARG A 112 -16.50 1.15 -19.75
CA ARG A 112 -15.21 0.95 -20.44
C ARG A 112 -14.61 -0.42 -20.09
N LEU A 113 -14.64 -0.81 -18.83
CA LEU A 113 -14.17 -2.12 -18.38
C LEU A 113 -15.00 -3.26 -19.01
N PHE A 114 -16.32 -3.10 -19.12
CA PHE A 114 -17.18 -4.06 -19.80
C PHE A 114 -16.83 -4.21 -21.29
N LEU A 115 -16.61 -3.10 -21.99
CA LEU A 115 -16.26 -3.13 -23.43
C LEU A 115 -14.93 -3.83 -23.71
N ASN A 116 -14.00 -3.85 -22.76
CA ASN A 116 -12.73 -4.56 -22.90
C ASN A 116 -12.85 -6.09 -22.93
N ASN A 117 -14.00 -6.64 -22.56
CA ASN A 117 -14.33 -8.05 -22.70
C ASN A 117 -13.32 -8.99 -22.02
N TYR A 118 -13.02 -8.72 -20.76
CA TYR A 118 -12.08 -9.51 -19.98
C TYR A 118 -12.51 -10.97 -19.83
N GLU A 119 -11.58 -11.90 -19.99
CA GLU A 119 -11.78 -13.30 -19.62
C GLU A 119 -11.62 -13.50 -18.12
N VAL A 120 -10.61 -12.83 -17.54
CA VAL A 120 -10.23 -13.00 -16.13
C VAL A 120 -10.13 -11.65 -15.43
N VAL A 121 -10.63 -11.57 -14.21
CA VAL A 121 -10.38 -10.47 -13.27
C VAL A 121 -9.78 -11.05 -12.00
N LEU A 122 -8.65 -10.51 -11.57
CA LEU A 122 -7.97 -10.84 -10.33
C LEU A 122 -8.08 -9.69 -9.33
N GLN A 123 -8.58 -9.97 -8.14
CA GLN A 123 -8.62 -9.02 -7.03
C GLN A 123 -7.86 -9.59 -5.82
N PRO A 124 -6.53 -9.38 -5.75
CA PRO A 124 -5.66 -10.00 -4.76
C PRO A 124 -5.71 -9.33 -3.38
N THR A 125 -6.59 -8.34 -3.17
CA THR A 125 -6.76 -7.68 -1.87
C THR A 125 -7.59 -8.53 -0.92
N TYR A 126 -7.05 -8.83 0.27
CA TYR A 126 -7.77 -9.63 1.26
C TYR A 126 -8.94 -8.86 1.89
N SER A 127 -8.71 -7.65 2.40
CA SER A 127 -9.76 -6.77 2.94
C SER A 127 -10.42 -5.98 1.82
N ARG A 128 -11.34 -6.62 1.07
CA ARG A 128 -11.99 -6.05 -0.11
C ARG A 128 -12.85 -4.83 0.23
N VAL A 129 -13.04 -3.94 -0.75
CA VAL A 129 -13.89 -2.76 -0.64
C VAL A 129 -15.05 -2.82 -1.64
N PHE A 130 -16.20 -2.27 -1.25
CA PHE A 130 -17.44 -2.35 -2.03
C PHE A 130 -17.31 -1.78 -3.45
N ILE A 131 -16.55 -0.70 -3.63
CA ILE A 131 -16.38 -0.06 -4.94
C ILE A 131 -15.63 -0.97 -5.93
N THR A 132 -14.57 -1.63 -5.48
CA THR A 132 -13.75 -2.52 -6.33
C THR A 132 -14.49 -3.81 -6.67
N ASP A 133 -15.23 -4.37 -5.71
CA ASP A 133 -16.10 -5.52 -5.96
C ASP A 133 -17.14 -5.22 -7.06
N GLY A 134 -17.77 -4.04 -6.97
CA GLY A 134 -18.74 -3.62 -7.97
C GLY A 134 -18.12 -3.34 -9.35
N LEU A 135 -16.90 -2.74 -9.38
CA LEU A 135 -16.18 -2.54 -10.63
C LEU A 135 -15.72 -3.85 -11.27
N ALA A 136 -15.28 -4.81 -10.45
CA ALA A 136 -15.00 -6.17 -10.91
C ALA A 136 -16.26 -6.81 -11.55
N ALA A 137 -17.40 -6.67 -10.88
CA ALA A 137 -18.67 -7.20 -11.37
C ALA A 137 -19.13 -6.57 -12.69
N LEU A 138 -18.89 -5.25 -12.87
CA LEU A 138 -19.24 -4.52 -14.08
C LEU A 138 -18.45 -4.97 -15.32
N THR A 139 -17.29 -5.61 -15.16
CA THR A 139 -16.57 -6.23 -16.29
C THR A 139 -17.36 -7.32 -16.96
N ALA A 140 -18.25 -7.97 -16.23
CA ALA A 140 -18.95 -9.20 -16.61
C ALA A 140 -18.00 -10.31 -17.13
N ALA A 141 -16.78 -10.35 -16.59
CA ALA A 141 -15.75 -11.31 -16.97
C ALA A 141 -16.21 -12.76 -16.69
N LYS A 142 -15.67 -13.70 -17.48
CA LYS A 142 -15.96 -15.15 -17.32
C LYS A 142 -15.49 -15.67 -15.97
N GLN A 143 -14.34 -15.20 -15.51
CA GLN A 143 -13.77 -15.53 -14.21
C GLN A 143 -13.48 -14.26 -13.41
N ILE A 144 -14.02 -14.19 -12.20
CA ILE A 144 -13.68 -13.14 -11.22
C ILE A 144 -13.19 -13.86 -9.99
N ILE A 145 -11.90 -13.74 -9.72
CA ILE A 145 -11.20 -14.43 -8.64
C ILE A 145 -10.75 -13.40 -7.60
N GLY A 146 -11.07 -13.65 -6.34
CA GLY A 146 -10.66 -12.83 -5.22
C GLY A 146 -10.59 -13.61 -3.93
N TYR A 147 -10.14 -12.99 -2.86
CA TYR A 147 -10.20 -13.60 -1.54
C TYR A 147 -11.63 -13.68 -1.01
N GLN A 148 -11.87 -14.64 -0.10
CA GLN A 148 -13.13 -14.74 0.65
C GLN A 148 -13.38 -13.46 1.47
N SER A 149 -12.31 -12.74 1.83
CA SER A 149 -12.32 -11.47 2.55
C SER A 149 -12.84 -11.53 3.99
N ASP A 150 -12.36 -10.61 4.79
CA ASP A 150 -12.92 -10.28 6.11
C ASP A 150 -14.08 -9.28 6.00
N ASN A 151 -14.48 -8.73 7.15
CA ASN A 151 -15.48 -7.66 7.26
C ASN A 151 -14.88 -6.35 7.80
N GLU A 152 -13.56 -6.18 7.76
CA GLU A 152 -12.88 -5.00 8.32
C GLU A 152 -13.26 -3.72 7.57
N VAL A 153 -13.30 -3.80 6.24
CA VAL A 153 -13.54 -2.62 5.39
C VAL A 153 -14.91 -2.64 4.73
N ILE A 154 -15.37 -3.81 4.28
CA ILE A 154 -16.67 -3.95 3.64
C ILE A 154 -17.74 -4.40 4.65
N ALA A 155 -18.80 -3.60 4.80
CA ALA A 155 -19.90 -3.98 5.68
C ALA A 155 -20.55 -5.32 5.22
N PRO A 156 -20.91 -6.24 6.15
CA PRO A 156 -21.46 -7.58 5.81
C PRO A 156 -22.63 -7.54 4.82
N ARG A 157 -23.52 -6.54 4.96
CA ARG A 157 -24.69 -6.34 4.06
C ARG A 157 -24.29 -6.10 2.59
N TYR A 158 -23.13 -5.52 2.34
CA TYR A 158 -22.60 -5.30 0.99
C TYR A 158 -21.78 -6.49 0.53
N LYS A 159 -20.93 -7.03 1.39
CA LYS A 159 -20.12 -8.22 1.13
C LYS A 159 -20.99 -9.38 0.66
N ASN A 160 -22.08 -9.70 1.37
CA ASN A 160 -23.01 -10.77 1.01
C ASN A 160 -23.65 -10.58 -0.39
N LYS A 161 -23.74 -9.34 -0.88
CA LYS A 161 -24.23 -9.04 -2.24
C LYS A 161 -23.13 -9.17 -3.28
N THR A 162 -21.93 -8.64 -2.98
CA THR A 162 -20.82 -8.64 -3.92
C THR A 162 -20.13 -9.99 -4.03
N ASP A 163 -20.16 -10.82 -2.99
CA ASP A 163 -19.67 -12.20 -3.03
C ASP A 163 -20.30 -13.05 -4.15
N LYS A 164 -21.52 -12.71 -4.55
CA LYS A 164 -22.25 -13.40 -5.64
C LYS A 164 -21.67 -13.08 -7.03
N PHE A 165 -20.83 -12.07 -7.14
CA PHE A 165 -20.17 -11.70 -8.39
C PHE A 165 -18.90 -12.50 -8.66
N TYR A 166 -18.27 -13.03 -7.62
CA TYR A 166 -17.06 -13.84 -7.73
C TYR A 166 -17.39 -15.25 -8.22
N THR A 167 -16.64 -15.71 -9.19
CA THR A 167 -16.69 -17.11 -9.65
C THR A 167 -15.86 -18.00 -8.76
N GLN A 168 -14.81 -17.44 -8.15
CA GLN A 168 -13.96 -18.14 -7.20
C GLN A 168 -13.55 -17.21 -6.06
N LYS A 169 -13.67 -17.67 -4.85
CA LYS A 169 -13.22 -16.99 -3.62
C LYS A 169 -12.23 -17.87 -2.89
N LEU A 170 -11.00 -17.37 -2.76
CA LEU A 170 -9.92 -18.11 -2.11
C LEU A 170 -9.98 -17.88 -0.60
N PRO A 171 -10.02 -18.93 0.22
CA PRO A 171 -9.81 -18.81 1.65
C PRO A 171 -8.34 -18.43 1.91
N LEU A 172 -8.09 -17.57 2.88
CA LEU A 172 -6.73 -17.29 3.35
C LEU A 172 -6.38 -18.33 4.43
N PRO A 173 -5.30 -19.11 4.27
CA PRO A 173 -4.85 -20.04 5.29
C PRO A 173 -4.48 -19.33 6.59
N GLN A 174 -4.69 -20.01 7.71
CA GLN A 174 -4.21 -19.53 9.01
C GLN A 174 -2.67 -19.39 8.98
N GLY A 175 -2.16 -18.35 9.67
CA GLY A 175 -0.73 -18.10 9.75
C GLY A 175 -0.16 -17.22 8.63
N ILE A 176 -0.91 -16.91 7.58
CA ILE A 176 -0.48 -15.94 6.56
C ILE A 176 -1.00 -14.55 6.94
N TYR A 177 -0.20 -13.80 7.69
CA TYR A 177 -0.53 -12.44 8.14
C TYR A 177 0.09 -11.37 7.24
N PHE A 178 1.34 -11.52 6.85
CA PHE A 178 2.11 -10.53 6.11
C PHE A 178 1.52 -10.29 4.70
N GLU A 179 1.28 -9.04 4.35
CA GLU A 179 0.53 -8.65 3.14
C GLU A 179 1.21 -9.11 1.84
N PHE A 180 2.55 -9.11 1.80
CA PHE A 180 3.29 -9.67 0.67
C PHE A 180 3.06 -11.18 0.52
N HIS A 181 3.05 -11.93 1.62
CA HIS A 181 2.77 -13.38 1.61
C HIS A 181 1.31 -13.67 1.22
N ARG A 182 0.36 -12.81 1.60
CA ARG A 182 -1.01 -12.89 1.10
C ARG A 182 -1.05 -12.76 -0.42
N SER A 183 -0.36 -11.76 -0.96
CA SER A 183 -0.26 -11.56 -2.41
C SER A 183 0.41 -12.74 -3.11
N ARG A 184 1.49 -13.28 -2.54
CA ARG A 184 2.19 -14.47 -3.04
C ARG A 184 1.28 -15.68 -3.07
N PHE A 185 0.63 -16.01 -1.95
CA PHE A 185 -0.32 -17.12 -1.84
C PHE A 185 -1.47 -17.03 -2.85
N PHE A 186 -2.03 -15.81 -3.03
CA PHE A 186 -3.08 -15.57 -4.01
C PHE A 186 -2.62 -15.95 -5.41
N LEU A 187 -1.44 -15.47 -5.81
CA LEU A 187 -0.92 -15.74 -7.15
C LEU A 187 -0.45 -17.18 -7.32
N GLU A 188 0.16 -17.80 -6.32
CA GLU A 188 0.50 -19.23 -6.34
C GLU A 188 -0.73 -20.10 -6.58
N THR A 189 -1.83 -19.78 -5.89
CA THR A 189 -3.11 -20.49 -6.06
C THR A 189 -3.71 -20.24 -7.45
N VAL A 190 -3.69 -19.01 -7.93
CA VAL A 190 -4.25 -18.66 -9.26
C VAL A 190 -3.41 -19.22 -10.39
N LEU A 191 -2.09 -19.19 -10.26
CA LEU A 191 -1.15 -19.66 -11.28
C LEU A 191 -0.85 -21.16 -11.19
N GLU A 192 -1.27 -21.81 -10.11
CA GLU A 192 -1.05 -23.23 -9.83
C GLU A 192 0.45 -23.58 -9.83
N THR A 193 1.27 -22.69 -9.27
CA THR A 193 2.72 -22.84 -9.22
C THR A 193 3.31 -22.16 -7.97
N THR A 194 4.45 -22.64 -7.51
CA THR A 194 5.19 -22.02 -6.41
C THR A 194 6.02 -20.84 -6.95
N LEU A 195 5.99 -19.72 -6.25
CA LEU A 195 6.73 -18.52 -6.61
C LEU A 195 8.00 -18.38 -5.79
N THR A 196 9.10 -18.04 -6.45
CA THR A 196 10.42 -17.87 -5.80
C THR A 196 10.64 -16.47 -5.25
N ILE A 197 9.74 -15.51 -5.55
CA ILE A 197 9.86 -14.14 -5.08
C ILE A 197 9.67 -14.08 -3.55
N LYS A 198 10.68 -13.55 -2.84
CA LYS A 198 10.72 -13.51 -1.37
C LYS A 198 10.38 -12.15 -0.79
N GLN A 199 10.62 -11.07 -1.52
CA GLN A 199 10.44 -9.69 -1.06
C GLN A 199 10.09 -8.76 -2.22
N PRO A 200 9.52 -7.58 -1.95
CA PRO A 200 9.35 -6.56 -2.97
C PRO A 200 10.71 -6.06 -3.47
N SER A 201 10.75 -5.67 -4.74
CA SER A 201 11.94 -5.06 -5.35
C SER A 201 11.55 -3.92 -6.28
N VAL A 202 12.41 -2.92 -6.36
CA VAL A 202 12.31 -1.81 -7.31
C VAL A 202 13.67 -1.65 -7.97
N GLU A 203 13.69 -1.64 -9.31
CA GLU A 203 14.89 -1.28 -10.05
C GLU A 203 15.22 0.19 -9.80
N HIS A 204 16.39 0.45 -9.28
CA HIS A 204 16.93 1.80 -9.10
C HIS A 204 18.39 1.80 -9.54
N GLU A 205 18.89 2.97 -9.93
CA GLU A 205 20.31 3.09 -10.25
C GLU A 205 21.14 2.78 -8.99
N ALA A 206 22.01 1.78 -9.12
CA ALA A 206 22.97 1.47 -8.06
C ALA A 206 23.96 2.64 -7.97
N LYS A 207 23.79 3.47 -6.95
CA LYS A 207 24.74 4.54 -6.58
C LYS A 207 25.31 4.21 -5.21
N ASP A 208 26.47 4.77 -4.92
CA ASP A 208 27.01 4.70 -3.56
C ASP A 208 25.97 5.27 -2.60
N LYS A 209 25.55 4.44 -1.65
CA LYS A 209 24.55 4.82 -0.67
C LYS A 209 25.14 5.83 0.29
N ASN A 210 24.52 7.00 0.37
CA ASN A 210 25.02 8.12 1.16
C ASN A 210 23.86 8.86 1.86
N GLY A 211 24.12 9.34 3.06
CA GLY A 211 23.17 10.12 3.85
C GLY A 211 22.10 9.27 4.53
N ILE A 212 21.30 9.92 5.34
CA ILE A 212 20.26 9.32 6.17
C ILE A 212 18.94 9.97 5.81
N ALA A 213 18.00 9.20 5.26
CA ALA A 213 16.64 9.67 5.00
C ALA A 213 15.78 9.52 6.26
N ILE A 214 15.00 10.54 6.57
CA ILE A 214 14.05 10.54 7.70
C ILE A 214 12.67 10.96 7.21
N LEU A 215 11.65 10.12 7.47
CA LEU A 215 10.27 10.47 7.22
C LEU A 215 9.55 10.72 8.56
N PRO A 216 9.39 12.01 8.95
CA PRO A 216 8.90 12.38 10.28
C PRO A 216 7.36 12.45 10.34
N GLY A 217 6.65 11.45 9.79
CA GLY A 217 5.21 11.44 9.75
C GLY A 217 4.61 10.06 9.58
N ALA A 218 3.28 10.02 9.52
CA ALA A 218 2.50 8.83 9.21
C ALA A 218 1.21 9.24 8.49
N GLY A 219 0.55 8.28 7.81
CA GLY A 219 -0.70 8.55 7.08
C GLY A 219 -1.85 9.07 7.94
N GLU A 220 -1.79 8.90 9.25
CA GLU A 220 -2.67 9.50 10.26
C GLU A 220 -1.82 9.99 11.43
N PHE A 221 -2.14 11.17 11.94
CA PHE A 221 -1.42 11.81 13.04
C PHE A 221 -1.21 10.86 14.24
N LYS A 222 -2.26 10.15 14.65
CA LYS A 222 -2.20 9.23 15.81
C LYS A 222 -1.26 8.04 15.64
N ARG A 223 -0.82 7.76 14.42
CA ARG A 223 0.14 6.68 14.09
C ARG A 223 1.57 7.20 13.96
N GLY A 224 1.76 8.51 14.04
CA GLY A 224 3.06 9.15 13.97
C GLY A 224 3.75 9.23 15.31
N TRP A 225 5.06 9.02 15.32
CA TRP A 225 5.90 9.36 16.47
C TRP A 225 6.02 10.89 16.57
N GLU A 226 6.15 11.42 17.77
CA GLU A 226 6.13 12.85 18.04
C GLU A 226 7.29 13.57 17.32
N LYS A 227 6.99 14.74 16.75
CA LYS A 227 7.98 15.56 16.03
C LYS A 227 9.14 16.02 16.92
N GLU A 228 8.89 16.21 18.21
CA GLU A 228 9.88 16.54 19.24
C GLU A 228 10.90 15.41 19.41
N LYS A 229 10.45 14.16 19.38
CA LYS A 229 11.32 12.99 19.45
C LYS A 229 12.13 12.80 18.19
N PHE A 230 11.57 13.08 17.00
CA PHE A 230 12.35 13.14 15.76
C PHE A 230 13.42 14.22 15.83
N LEU A 231 13.11 15.41 16.40
CA LEU A 231 14.07 16.48 16.60
C LEU A 231 15.25 16.02 17.47
N ASP A 232 14.96 15.36 18.60
CA ASP A 232 16.00 14.86 19.50
C ASP A 232 16.85 13.76 18.85
N LEU A 233 16.24 12.86 18.09
CA LEU A 233 16.95 11.85 17.32
C LEU A 233 17.87 12.46 16.26
N ILE A 234 17.40 13.49 15.53
CA ILE A 234 18.21 14.18 14.53
C ILE A 234 19.40 14.88 15.18
N LYS A 235 19.23 15.50 16.35
CA LYS A 235 20.35 16.09 17.10
C LYS A 235 21.38 15.05 17.50
N LEU A 236 20.97 13.86 17.90
CA LEU A 236 21.89 12.75 18.17
C LEU A 236 22.65 12.34 16.90
N LEU A 237 21.98 12.21 15.76
CA LEU A 237 22.62 11.91 14.48
C LEU A 237 23.66 12.96 14.10
N LEU A 238 23.32 14.24 14.17
CA LEU A 238 24.25 15.35 13.84
C LEU A 238 25.50 15.37 14.72
N ASN A 239 25.42 14.85 15.95
CA ASN A 239 26.57 14.75 16.86
C ASN A 239 27.43 13.52 16.62
N HIS A 240 26.94 12.48 15.91
CA HIS A 240 27.61 11.18 15.79
C HIS A 240 28.01 10.81 14.36
N THR A 241 27.53 11.53 13.35
CA THR A 241 27.89 11.26 11.96
C THR A 241 28.05 12.53 11.16
N THR A 242 28.89 12.48 10.13
CA THR A 242 29.06 13.55 9.14
C THR A 242 28.15 13.34 7.91
N GLN A 243 27.31 12.31 7.93
CA GLN A 243 26.40 12.01 6.84
C GLN A 243 25.34 13.10 6.67
N SER A 244 25.00 13.41 5.43
CA SER A 244 23.89 14.31 5.13
C SER A 244 22.57 13.72 5.64
N ILE A 245 21.69 14.56 6.18
CA ILE A 245 20.35 14.14 6.66
C ILE A 245 19.30 14.73 5.73
N TYR A 246 18.44 13.87 5.20
CA TYR A 246 17.36 14.20 4.27
C TYR A 246 16.00 14.02 4.95
N LEU A 247 15.22 15.09 5.06
CA LEU A 247 13.81 14.98 5.45
C LEU A 247 12.97 14.68 4.21
N ILE A 248 12.26 13.58 4.19
CA ILE A 248 11.42 13.15 3.08
C ILE A 248 9.96 13.02 3.54
N GLY A 249 9.02 13.13 2.60
CA GLY A 249 7.59 12.97 2.89
C GLY A 249 6.72 13.68 1.86
N GLY A 250 5.41 13.48 1.99
CA GLY A 250 4.40 14.12 1.18
C GLY A 250 3.81 15.38 1.83
N PRO A 251 2.64 15.84 1.34
CA PRO A 251 1.96 17.01 1.92
C PRO A 251 1.57 16.85 3.40
N GLY A 252 1.39 15.61 3.87
CA GLY A 252 1.02 15.32 5.26
C GLY A 252 2.15 15.59 6.26
N GLU A 253 3.41 15.61 5.81
CA GLU A 253 4.59 15.79 6.63
C GLU A 253 5.09 17.23 6.68
N VAL A 254 4.45 18.19 5.99
CA VAL A 254 4.89 19.60 5.90
C VAL A 254 4.98 20.24 7.28
N GLU A 255 3.98 20.09 8.14
CA GLU A 255 3.99 20.69 9.49
C GLU A 255 5.16 20.15 10.34
N ASN A 256 5.41 18.85 10.31
CA ASN A 256 6.51 18.23 11.04
C ASN A 256 7.86 18.67 10.44
N GLY A 257 7.96 18.74 9.10
CA GLY A 257 9.17 19.21 8.42
C GLY A 257 9.50 20.65 8.78
N ASP A 258 8.54 21.55 8.74
CA ASP A 258 8.73 22.96 9.10
C ASP A 258 9.16 23.12 10.56
N TYR A 259 8.54 22.36 11.47
CA TYR A 259 8.93 22.33 12.88
C TYR A 259 10.41 21.90 13.05
N LEU A 260 10.83 20.83 12.37
CA LEU A 260 12.20 20.33 12.42
C LEU A 260 13.18 21.35 11.84
N MET A 261 12.89 21.91 10.68
CA MET A 261 13.75 22.92 10.01
C MET A 261 13.94 24.18 10.86
N GLN A 262 12.91 24.59 11.62
CA GLN A 262 12.98 25.77 12.51
C GLN A 262 13.79 25.53 13.79
N ASN A 263 13.90 24.26 14.24
CA ASN A 263 14.53 23.91 15.52
C ASN A 263 15.91 23.22 15.36
N LEU A 264 16.39 23.07 14.13
CA LEU A 264 17.71 22.54 13.81
C LEU A 264 18.65 23.65 13.31
N PRO A 265 19.99 23.49 13.43
CA PRO A 265 20.96 24.43 12.88
C PRO A 265 20.75 24.64 11.37
N ILE A 266 20.85 25.86 10.90
CA ILE A 266 20.68 26.20 9.47
C ILE A 266 21.68 25.39 8.63
N GLY A 267 21.18 24.71 7.60
CA GLY A 267 21.98 23.91 6.68
C GLY A 267 22.40 22.52 7.21
N SER A 268 21.97 22.14 8.42
CA SER A 268 22.31 20.82 8.98
C SER A 268 21.50 19.67 8.38
N VAL A 269 20.35 19.96 7.80
CA VAL A 269 19.48 18.98 7.12
C VAL A 269 18.95 19.58 5.82
N GLU A 270 18.65 18.70 4.85
CA GLU A 270 18.01 19.09 3.59
C GLU A 270 16.58 18.53 3.53
N SER A 271 15.59 19.36 3.19
CA SER A 271 14.19 18.95 3.15
C SER A 271 13.70 18.76 1.71
N PHE A 272 13.27 17.54 1.42
CA PHE A 272 12.54 17.10 0.22
C PHE A 272 11.03 16.91 0.49
N ILE A 273 10.53 17.25 1.67
CA ILE A 273 9.12 17.13 2.02
C ILE A 273 8.28 17.93 1.04
N ASN A 274 7.27 17.28 0.44
CA ASN A 274 6.37 17.82 -0.58
C ASN A 274 7.09 18.39 -1.83
N LYS A 275 8.33 17.96 -2.09
CA LYS A 275 9.13 18.39 -3.25
C LYS A 275 9.46 17.25 -4.21
N THR A 276 9.09 16.02 -3.87
CA THR A 276 9.36 14.82 -4.66
C THR A 276 8.09 14.11 -5.04
N SER A 277 8.03 13.54 -6.25
CA SER A 277 7.07 12.51 -6.60
C SER A 277 7.42 11.20 -5.88
N LEU A 278 6.48 10.24 -5.85
CA LEU A 278 6.77 8.93 -5.25
C LEU A 278 7.97 8.22 -5.88
N PRO A 279 8.13 8.18 -7.22
CA PRO A 279 9.35 7.64 -7.83
C PRO A 279 10.63 8.35 -7.39
N GLN A 280 10.63 9.67 -7.28
CA GLN A 280 11.79 10.42 -6.78
C GLN A 280 12.06 10.14 -5.29
N MET A 281 11.02 9.96 -4.48
CA MET A 281 11.18 9.55 -3.07
C MET A 281 11.79 8.13 -2.98
N ILE A 282 11.39 7.21 -3.86
CA ILE A 282 12.01 5.88 -3.96
C ILE A 282 13.49 6.02 -4.33
N ASP A 283 13.84 6.91 -5.26
CA ASP A 283 15.23 7.15 -5.66
C ASP A 283 16.05 7.73 -4.48
N VAL A 284 15.51 8.70 -3.72
CA VAL A 284 16.16 9.24 -2.51
C VAL A 284 16.39 8.15 -1.48
N ILE A 285 15.38 7.32 -1.19
CA ILE A 285 15.50 6.20 -0.25
C ILE A 285 16.55 5.20 -0.76
N GLY A 286 16.51 4.84 -2.04
CA GLY A 286 17.41 3.87 -2.66
C GLY A 286 18.87 4.29 -2.66
N THR A 287 19.15 5.59 -2.69
CA THR A 287 20.51 6.16 -2.61
C THR A 287 20.93 6.53 -1.19
N SER A 288 20.04 6.44 -0.21
CA SER A 288 20.38 6.67 1.20
C SER A 288 21.04 5.44 1.81
N ALA A 289 22.00 5.67 2.72
CA ALA A 289 22.64 4.61 3.49
C ALA A 289 21.71 4.02 4.57
N LEU A 290 20.76 4.83 5.05
CA LEU A 290 19.81 4.45 6.09
C LEU A 290 18.49 5.21 5.91
N LEU A 291 17.35 4.54 6.18
CA LEU A 291 16.05 5.18 6.36
C LEU A 291 15.60 5.05 7.82
N ILE A 292 15.07 6.14 8.39
CA ILE A 292 14.36 6.11 9.68
C ILE A 292 12.95 6.64 9.48
N ALA A 293 11.94 5.86 9.81
CA ALA A 293 10.55 6.25 9.59
C ALA A 293 9.58 5.52 10.54
N ASN A 294 8.38 6.07 10.69
CA ASN A 294 7.26 5.29 11.21
C ASN A 294 6.90 4.14 10.25
N GLU A 295 6.03 3.22 10.70
CA GLU A 295 5.43 2.19 9.83
C GLU A 295 4.59 2.86 8.71
N THR A 296 5.23 3.12 7.59
CA THR A 296 4.66 3.79 6.41
C THR A 296 5.12 3.10 5.12
N SER A 297 4.63 3.59 3.98
CA SER A 297 5.08 3.12 2.67
C SER A 297 6.59 3.27 2.44
N ALA A 298 7.25 4.21 3.12
CA ALA A 298 8.69 4.41 3.00
C ALA A 298 9.50 3.20 3.49
N ILE A 299 9.03 2.51 4.53
CA ILE A 299 9.66 1.24 5.01
C ILE A 299 9.60 0.18 3.90
N HIS A 300 8.46 0.05 3.21
CA HIS A 300 8.33 -0.91 2.11
C HIS A 300 9.18 -0.51 0.90
N MET A 301 9.34 0.79 0.64
CA MET A 301 10.26 1.31 -0.38
C MET A 301 11.70 1.00 -0.03
N ALA A 302 12.12 1.16 1.24
CA ALA A 302 13.47 0.82 1.71
C ALA A 302 13.77 -0.67 1.52
N VAL A 303 12.84 -1.55 1.88
CA VAL A 303 12.99 -3.00 1.61
C VAL A 303 13.12 -3.26 0.11
N ALA A 304 12.28 -2.62 -0.71
CA ALA A 304 12.29 -2.81 -2.16
C ALA A 304 13.56 -2.28 -2.84
N THR A 305 14.23 -1.29 -2.27
CA THR A 305 15.52 -0.73 -2.73
C THR A 305 16.73 -1.29 -1.98
N GLN A 306 16.52 -2.28 -1.11
CA GLN A 306 17.56 -2.85 -0.25
C GLN A 306 18.31 -1.79 0.59
N THR A 307 17.58 -0.82 1.11
CA THR A 307 18.11 0.21 2.00
C THR A 307 17.89 -0.21 3.45
N PRO A 308 18.95 -0.27 4.27
CA PRO A 308 18.82 -0.48 5.71
C PRO A 308 17.81 0.48 6.30
N SER A 309 16.99 0.02 7.24
CA SER A 309 15.95 0.89 7.79
C SER A 309 15.59 0.59 9.23
N VAL A 310 15.23 1.65 9.97
CA VAL A 310 14.66 1.60 11.31
C VAL A 310 13.19 2.01 11.21
N CYS A 311 12.32 1.12 11.69
CA CYS A 311 10.86 1.30 11.65
C CYS A 311 10.30 1.51 13.05
N ILE A 312 9.78 2.70 13.33
CA ILE A 312 9.03 2.97 14.57
C ILE A 312 7.63 2.41 14.38
N LEU A 313 7.31 1.33 15.11
CA LEU A 313 6.18 0.47 14.83
C LEU A 313 5.12 0.53 15.94
N GLY A 314 3.87 0.73 15.55
CA GLY A 314 2.71 0.59 16.43
C GLY A 314 2.05 -0.78 16.35
N GLY A 315 1.10 -1.02 17.26
CA GLY A 315 0.43 -2.32 17.40
C GLY A 315 -0.73 -2.59 16.45
N GLY A 316 -1.18 -1.57 15.67
CA GLY A 316 -2.44 -1.66 14.94
C GLY A 316 -2.48 -2.77 13.87
N HIS A 317 -1.50 -2.79 13.01
CA HIS A 317 -1.34 -3.79 11.94
C HIS A 317 -0.11 -4.68 12.16
N PHE A 318 0.23 -4.95 13.42
CA PHE A 318 1.40 -5.75 13.78
C PHE A 318 1.43 -7.08 13.02
N GLU A 319 2.59 -7.45 12.46
CA GLU A 319 2.83 -8.61 11.58
C GLU A 319 2.11 -8.58 10.22
N ARG A 320 1.19 -7.66 9.99
CA ARG A 320 0.55 -7.51 8.68
C ARG A 320 1.46 -6.76 7.70
N PHE A 321 2.13 -5.70 8.16
CA PHE A 321 3.05 -4.90 7.35
C PHE A 321 4.45 -4.89 7.92
N ALA A 322 4.58 -4.92 9.24
CA ALA A 322 5.83 -5.05 9.99
C ALA A 322 5.53 -5.67 11.38
N PRO A 323 6.49 -6.38 12.03
CA PRO A 323 7.81 -6.75 11.53
C PRO A 323 7.75 -7.69 10.32
N TYR A 324 8.76 -7.59 9.46
CA TYR A 324 8.90 -8.49 8.31
C TYR A 324 9.24 -9.91 8.75
N PRO A 325 8.70 -10.95 8.04
CA PRO A 325 9.03 -12.34 8.32
C PRO A 325 10.51 -12.67 8.12
N VAL A 326 10.92 -13.81 8.70
CA VAL A 326 12.33 -14.22 8.72
C VAL A 326 12.89 -14.57 7.33
N ASP A 327 12.04 -14.94 6.40
CA ASP A 327 12.39 -15.33 5.02
C ASP A 327 12.64 -14.13 4.09
N VAL A 328 12.46 -12.89 4.56
CA VAL A 328 12.81 -11.66 3.84
C VAL A 328 14.26 -11.28 4.16
N ASP A 329 15.06 -11.00 3.11
CA ASP A 329 16.49 -10.74 3.27
C ASP A 329 16.76 -9.34 3.84
N CYS A 330 16.20 -8.28 3.25
CA CYS A 330 16.34 -6.91 3.73
C CYS A 330 15.16 -6.54 4.65
N LYS A 331 15.34 -6.74 5.96
CA LYS A 331 14.30 -6.46 6.98
C LYS A 331 14.56 -5.14 7.68
N PRO A 332 13.52 -4.31 7.93
CA PRO A 332 13.66 -3.17 8.82
C PRO A 332 13.94 -3.61 10.27
N VAL A 333 14.77 -2.90 10.97
CA VAL A 333 14.87 -3.01 12.43
C VAL A 333 13.65 -2.33 13.02
N CYS A 334 12.73 -3.11 13.60
CA CYS A 334 11.47 -2.59 14.14
C CYS A 334 11.62 -2.24 15.62
N VAL A 335 11.32 -0.99 15.96
CA VAL A 335 11.37 -0.46 17.33
C VAL A 335 9.94 -0.23 17.82
N TYR A 336 9.53 -0.93 18.86
CA TYR A 336 8.16 -0.87 19.38
C TYR A 336 8.09 -1.21 20.87
N GLU A 337 6.98 -0.79 21.49
CA GLU A 337 6.60 -1.17 22.85
C GLU A 337 5.31 -1.99 22.80
N LYS A 338 5.41 -3.29 23.15
CA LYS A 338 4.26 -4.20 23.04
C LYS A 338 3.26 -3.94 24.15
N LEU A 339 2.06 -3.52 23.75
CA LEU A 339 0.92 -3.35 24.63
C LEU A 339 -0.07 -4.52 24.49
N PRO A 340 -0.94 -4.78 25.48
CA PRO A 340 -1.92 -5.89 25.43
C PRO A 340 -2.90 -5.82 24.25
N CYS A 341 -3.10 -4.62 23.66
CA CYS A 341 -4.04 -4.36 22.57
C CYS A 341 -3.46 -4.53 21.16
N TYR A 342 -2.25 -5.05 21.01
CA TYR A 342 -1.66 -5.29 19.69
C TYR A 342 -2.59 -6.14 18.81
N TYR A 343 -2.47 -5.98 17.48
CA TYR A 343 -3.39 -6.52 16.46
C TYR A 343 -4.78 -5.85 16.46
N CYS A 344 -4.90 -4.64 17.02
CA CYS A 344 -6.17 -3.96 17.21
C CYS A 344 -6.74 -3.29 15.94
N ASN A 345 -6.09 -3.41 14.79
CA ASN A 345 -6.48 -2.76 13.53
C ASN A 345 -6.75 -1.25 13.72
N TRP A 346 -5.91 -0.59 14.54
CA TRP A 346 -6.00 0.82 14.93
C TRP A 346 -7.27 1.21 15.70
N GLY A 347 -8.09 0.23 16.12
CA GLY A 347 -9.17 0.42 17.09
C GLY A 347 -8.59 0.52 18.50
N CYS A 348 -7.97 1.67 18.85
CA CYS A 348 -7.31 1.85 20.13
C CYS A 348 -8.30 1.77 21.29
N ILE A 349 -7.98 0.96 22.32
CA ILE A 349 -8.78 0.81 23.53
C ILE A 349 -8.48 1.89 24.58
N PHE A 350 -7.38 2.62 24.41
CA PHE A 350 -7.00 3.70 25.31
C PHE A 350 -7.63 5.02 24.85
N GLU A 351 -8.12 5.79 25.78
CA GLU A 351 -8.54 7.16 25.51
C GLU A 351 -7.31 8.02 25.22
N THR A 352 -7.32 8.72 24.09
CA THR A 352 -6.27 9.64 23.68
C THR A 352 -6.89 10.94 23.21
N GLU A 353 -6.26 12.05 23.54
CA GLU A 353 -6.65 13.35 23.00
C GLU A 353 -6.49 13.37 21.47
N LYS A 354 -7.16 14.33 20.79
CA LYS A 354 -7.11 14.43 19.32
C LYS A 354 -5.68 14.63 18.79
N GLN A 355 -4.84 15.33 19.56
CA GLN A 355 -3.47 15.70 19.22
C GLN A 355 -2.43 14.83 19.93
N GLN A 356 -2.78 13.65 20.39
CA GLN A 356 -1.85 12.70 20.98
C GLN A 356 -1.73 11.46 20.10
N PRO A 357 -0.51 10.99 19.82
CA PRO A 357 -0.29 9.68 19.21
C PRO A 357 -0.88 8.55 20.05
N PHE A 358 -1.12 7.42 19.42
CA PHE A 358 -1.51 6.22 20.16
C PHE A 358 -0.41 5.79 21.17
N PRO A 359 -0.77 5.28 22.36
CA PRO A 359 0.20 4.91 23.39
C PRO A 359 1.28 3.93 22.92
N CYS A 360 0.96 3.02 21.99
CA CYS A 360 1.94 2.09 21.41
C CYS A 360 3.00 2.78 20.53
N ILE A 361 2.77 4.01 20.11
CA ILE A 361 3.74 4.84 19.38
C ILE A 361 4.43 5.79 20.36
N SER A 362 3.66 6.51 21.18
CA SER A 362 4.22 7.51 22.11
C SER A 362 5.09 6.90 23.20
N SER A 363 4.92 5.63 23.55
CA SER A 363 5.80 4.95 24.51
C SER A 363 7.17 4.59 23.96
N VAL A 364 7.37 4.61 22.64
CA VAL A 364 8.70 4.38 22.05
C VAL A 364 9.62 5.56 22.38
N SER A 365 10.70 5.31 23.12
CA SER A 365 11.64 6.34 23.53
C SER A 365 12.67 6.67 22.44
N VAL A 366 13.19 7.88 22.47
CA VAL A 366 14.29 8.32 21.58
C VAL A 366 15.51 7.41 21.76
N GLN A 367 15.85 7.07 23.01
CA GLN A 367 16.99 6.20 23.32
C GLN A 367 16.86 4.83 22.65
N LYS A 368 15.69 4.21 22.69
CA LYS A 368 15.46 2.91 22.07
C LYS A 368 15.60 2.95 20.54
N VAL A 369 15.11 4.03 19.91
CA VAL A 369 15.29 4.25 18.47
C VAL A 369 16.77 4.50 18.15
N TRP A 370 17.46 5.30 18.96
CA TRP A 370 18.88 5.58 18.82
C TRP A 370 19.73 4.32 18.91
N ASP A 371 19.53 3.49 19.96
CA ASP A 371 20.27 2.23 20.16
C ASP A 371 20.09 1.26 18.99
N SER A 372 18.91 1.28 18.35
CA SER A 372 18.62 0.49 17.17
C SER A 372 19.21 1.09 15.88
N THR A 373 19.44 2.40 15.87
CA THR A 373 19.97 3.15 14.71
C THR A 373 21.51 3.08 14.67
N LEU A 374 22.13 3.20 15.81
CA LEU A 374 23.60 3.31 15.93
C LEU A 374 24.38 2.19 15.20
N PRO A 375 24.01 0.90 15.29
CA PRO A 375 24.71 -0.18 14.58
C PRO A 375 24.56 -0.14 13.05
N LEU A 376 23.61 0.65 12.53
CA LEU A 376 23.31 0.78 11.10
C LEU A 376 23.91 2.05 10.48
N LEU A 377 24.51 2.92 11.29
CA LEU A 377 25.16 4.12 10.77
C LEU A 377 26.34 3.73 9.88
N PRO A 378 26.47 4.36 8.70
CA PRO A 378 27.67 4.17 7.88
C PRO A 378 28.91 4.67 8.62
N ALA A 379 30.00 3.97 8.43
CA ALA A 379 31.29 4.29 9.02
C ALA A 379 31.83 5.66 8.62
#